data_e35b2a9973015bf1340e2680d0d5f768
#
_entry.id   e35b2a9973015bf1340e2680d0d5f768
#
_cell.length_a   1.000
_cell.length_b   1.000
_cell.length_c   1.000
_cell.angle_alpha   90.00
_cell.angle_beta   90.00
_cell.angle_gamma   90.00
#
_symmetry.space_group_name_H-M   'P 1'
#
loop_
_entity.id
_entity.type
_entity.pdbx_description
1 polymer ?
#
loop_
_entity_poly.entity_id
_entity_poly.type
_entity_poly.pdbx_seq_one_letter_code
_entity_poly.pdbx_strand_id
1 'polypeptide(L)'
;NFGPKVAVDIENYSIQSGDMLGLVGNNGAGKTTLFRLMLDLLKADGGSVHIGNIDVSRSEEWKNITGAFIDEGFLIDYLTPEEYFYFVGKMYGLTKEEVDKRVARFERFMNGEVIGQKKLIRNYSAGNKQKIGIISAMLHQPQVLVLDEPFNFLDPSSQSIIKHLLKAYNEETGATILVSSHNLNHTVDICPRIALLENGKIIRDIDNKGNSAEKELEDYFNVTE
;
A
#
# COMPACT_ATOMS: atom_id res chain seq x y z
N ASN A 1 -3.61 20.33 6.57
CA ASN A 1 -2.53 21.32 6.74
C ASN A 1 -1.63 20.92 7.92
N PHE A 2 -0.33 21.16 7.79
CA PHE A 2 0.61 21.11 8.92
C PHE A 2 1.10 22.54 9.20
N GLY A 3 0.41 23.24 10.08
CA GLY A 3 0.60 24.68 10.26
C GLY A 3 0.28 25.46 8.97
N PRO A 4 1.19 26.33 8.48
CA PRO A 4 0.94 27.10 7.27
C PRO A 4 1.08 26.28 5.96
N LYS A 5 1.64 25.06 6.03
CA LYS A 5 1.87 24.21 4.85
C LYS A 5 0.64 23.36 4.53
N VAL A 6 0.10 23.53 3.33
CA VAL A 6 -0.91 22.62 2.76
C VAL A 6 -0.18 21.36 2.28
N ALA A 7 -0.49 20.23 2.89
CA ALA A 7 0.17 18.97 2.57
C ALA A 7 -0.52 18.18 1.46
N VAL A 8 -1.85 18.34 1.34
CA VAL A 8 -2.68 17.76 0.28
C VAL A 8 -3.76 18.77 -0.08
N ASP A 9 -3.88 19.06 -1.37
CA ASP A 9 -4.86 19.98 -1.97
C ASP A 9 -5.34 19.38 -3.30
N ILE A 10 -6.27 18.46 -3.22
CA ILE A 10 -6.84 17.74 -4.35
C ILE A 10 -8.32 18.08 -4.43
N GLU A 11 -8.70 18.77 -5.49
CA GLU A 11 -10.05 19.29 -5.68
C GLU A 11 -11.05 18.14 -5.89
N ASN A 12 -10.72 17.21 -6.76
CA ASN A 12 -11.46 15.98 -7.02
C ASN A 12 -10.55 14.94 -7.66
N TYR A 13 -10.60 13.71 -7.17
CA TYR A 13 -9.89 12.59 -7.77
C TYR A 13 -10.63 11.29 -7.54
N SER A 14 -10.74 10.46 -8.57
CA SER A 14 -11.44 9.18 -8.48
C SER A 14 -10.57 8.03 -8.99
N ILE A 15 -10.66 6.91 -8.28
CA ILE A 15 -10.02 5.65 -8.62
C ILE A 15 -11.14 4.64 -8.83
N GLN A 16 -11.13 3.98 -9.99
CA GLN A 16 -12.18 3.02 -10.31
C GLN A 16 -11.95 1.69 -9.58
N SER A 17 -13.04 0.96 -9.33
CA SER A 17 -12.94 -0.39 -8.78
C SER A 17 -12.13 -1.29 -9.73
N GLY A 18 -11.16 -2.00 -9.18
CA GLY A 18 -10.25 -2.84 -9.94
C GLY A 18 -9.01 -2.13 -10.51
N ASP A 19 -8.91 -0.79 -10.38
CA ASP A 19 -7.69 -0.08 -10.78
C ASP A 19 -6.48 -0.54 -9.95
N MET A 20 -5.34 -0.62 -10.62
CA MET A 20 -4.04 -0.70 -9.95
C MET A 20 -3.30 0.60 -10.23
N LEU A 21 -3.26 1.48 -9.21
CA LEU A 21 -2.75 2.84 -9.30
C LEU A 21 -1.39 2.98 -8.61
N GLY A 22 -0.40 3.48 -9.35
CA GLY A 22 0.87 3.94 -8.80
C GLY A 22 0.80 5.44 -8.45
N LEU A 23 1.01 5.79 -7.18
CA LEU A 23 1.14 7.18 -6.74
C LEU A 23 2.62 7.53 -6.64
N VAL A 24 3.13 8.30 -7.58
CA VAL A 24 4.55 8.69 -7.63
C VAL A 24 4.74 10.14 -7.24
N GLY A 25 5.92 10.47 -6.78
CA GLY A 25 6.30 11.84 -6.39
C GLY A 25 7.49 11.85 -5.45
N ASN A 26 8.19 12.97 -5.41
CA ASN A 26 9.36 13.17 -4.55
C ASN A 26 9.03 13.00 -3.05
N ASN A 27 10.06 12.85 -2.23
CA ASN A 27 9.90 12.85 -0.78
C ASN A 27 9.30 14.20 -0.33
N GLY A 28 8.25 14.14 0.49
CA GLY A 28 7.52 15.33 0.92
C GLY A 28 6.43 15.82 -0.04
N ALA A 29 6.18 15.16 -1.17
CA ALA A 29 5.11 15.50 -2.11
C ALA A 29 3.70 15.35 -1.53
N GLY A 30 3.53 14.57 -0.45
CA GLY A 30 2.24 14.37 0.21
C GLY A 30 1.66 12.96 0.08
N LYS A 31 2.38 11.99 -0.50
CA LYS A 31 1.90 10.60 -0.74
C LYS A 31 1.37 9.93 0.53
N THR A 32 2.22 9.83 1.55
CA THR A 32 1.84 9.24 2.85
C THR A 32 0.71 10.01 3.53
N THR A 33 0.70 11.35 3.40
CA THR A 33 -0.38 12.19 3.93
C THR A 33 -1.71 11.89 3.25
N LEU A 34 -1.70 11.75 1.92
CA LEU A 34 -2.88 11.36 1.15
C LEU A 34 -3.40 9.98 1.60
N PHE A 35 -2.53 8.98 1.70
CA PHE A 35 -2.93 7.64 2.17
C PHE A 35 -3.47 7.66 3.60
N ARG A 36 -2.85 8.44 4.49
CA ARG A 36 -3.36 8.60 5.87
C ARG A 36 -4.72 9.30 5.93
N LEU A 37 -5.00 10.26 5.04
CA LEU A 37 -6.34 10.85 4.90
C LEU A 37 -7.36 9.83 4.36
N MET A 38 -6.96 9.02 3.37
CA MET A 38 -7.82 7.97 2.81
C MET A 38 -8.18 6.89 3.83
N LEU A 39 -7.32 6.65 4.81
CA LEU A 39 -7.51 5.65 5.86
C LEU A 39 -8.04 6.24 7.18
N ASP A 40 -8.50 7.49 7.17
CA ASP A 40 -8.97 8.23 8.36
C ASP A 40 -7.97 8.23 9.53
N LEU A 41 -6.67 8.09 9.21
CA LEU A 41 -5.57 8.23 10.18
C LEU A 41 -5.21 9.69 10.43
N LEU A 42 -5.64 10.57 9.55
CA LEU A 42 -5.56 12.02 9.67
C LEU A 42 -6.92 12.61 9.31
N LYS A 43 -7.35 13.63 10.06
CA LYS A 43 -8.58 14.37 9.74
C LYS A 43 -8.29 15.41 8.66
N ALA A 44 -9.13 15.45 7.63
CA ALA A 44 -9.09 16.50 6.63
C ALA A 44 -9.60 17.84 7.21
N ASP A 45 -8.98 18.95 6.85
CA ASP A 45 -9.46 20.29 7.19
C ASP A 45 -10.71 20.64 6.37
N GLY A 46 -10.89 20.02 5.21
CA GLY A 46 -12.07 20.16 4.35
C GLY A 46 -12.11 19.04 3.32
N GLY A 47 -13.29 18.87 2.69
CA GLY A 47 -13.52 17.78 1.75
C GLY A 47 -13.90 16.47 2.43
N SER A 48 -13.92 15.38 1.65
CA SER A 48 -14.26 14.05 2.12
C SER A 48 -13.53 12.98 1.31
N VAL A 49 -13.34 11.81 1.89
CA VAL A 49 -12.86 10.61 1.21
C VAL A 49 -13.90 9.52 1.30
N HIS A 50 -14.11 8.83 0.18
CA HIS A 50 -15.04 7.70 0.11
C HIS A 50 -14.31 6.46 -0.38
N ILE A 51 -14.56 5.32 0.26
CA ILE A 51 -14.18 3.99 -0.22
C ILE A 51 -15.48 3.28 -0.60
N GLY A 52 -15.68 3.06 -1.91
CA GLY A 52 -17.00 2.74 -2.43
C GLY A 52 -18.00 3.88 -2.13
N ASN A 53 -19.11 3.55 -1.51
CA ASN A 53 -20.13 4.54 -1.10
C ASN A 53 -19.97 4.98 0.36
N ILE A 54 -18.89 4.61 1.03
CA ILE A 54 -18.70 4.83 2.47
C ILE A 54 -17.79 6.03 2.68
N ASP A 55 -18.28 7.08 3.33
CA ASP A 55 -17.47 8.18 3.84
C ASP A 55 -16.62 7.67 5.00
N VAL A 56 -15.28 7.69 4.83
CA VAL A 56 -14.33 7.09 5.79
C VAL A 56 -14.37 7.78 7.16
N SER A 57 -14.78 9.04 7.22
CA SER A 57 -14.86 9.81 8.47
C SER A 57 -16.15 9.57 9.26
N ARG A 58 -17.14 8.90 8.66
CA ARG A 58 -18.48 8.72 9.25
C ARG A 58 -18.84 7.28 9.57
N SER A 59 -18.15 6.32 8.98
CA SER A 59 -18.40 4.89 9.20
C SER A 59 -17.07 4.14 9.24
N GLU A 60 -17.02 3.05 9.97
CA GLU A 60 -15.88 2.15 10.02
C GLU A 60 -16.02 0.92 9.09
N GLU A 61 -17.17 0.81 8.39
CA GLU A 61 -17.45 -0.35 7.54
C GLU A 61 -16.45 -0.53 6.39
N TRP A 62 -15.86 0.57 5.90
CA TRP A 62 -14.80 0.51 4.90
C TRP A 62 -13.57 -0.30 5.33
N LYS A 63 -13.32 -0.41 6.65
CA LYS A 63 -12.20 -1.20 7.20
C LYS A 63 -12.34 -2.69 6.89
N ASN A 64 -13.57 -3.19 6.76
CA ASN A 64 -13.82 -4.60 6.45
C ASN A 64 -13.39 -4.99 5.03
N ILE A 65 -13.34 -4.04 4.13
CA ILE A 65 -13.00 -4.23 2.72
C ILE A 65 -11.63 -3.64 2.34
N THR A 66 -10.92 -3.03 3.31
CA THR A 66 -9.66 -2.33 3.06
C THR A 66 -8.54 -2.95 3.85
N GLY A 67 -7.45 -3.27 3.17
CA GLY A 67 -6.17 -3.62 3.77
C GLY A 67 -5.17 -2.49 3.54
N ALA A 68 -4.35 -2.20 4.54
CA ALA A 68 -3.36 -1.14 4.40
C ALA A 68 -2.07 -1.47 5.16
N PHE A 69 -0.95 -1.05 4.59
CA PHE A 69 0.32 -0.98 5.29
C PHE A 69 1.04 0.32 4.93
N ILE A 70 1.21 1.19 5.92
CA ILE A 70 1.80 2.52 5.74
C ILE A 70 3.24 2.54 6.22
N ASP A 71 3.49 2.05 7.43
CA ASP A 71 4.84 1.95 7.99
C ASP A 71 4.91 0.90 9.12
N GLU A 72 6.15 0.57 9.54
CA GLU A 72 6.38 -0.44 10.57
C GLU A 72 5.83 -0.06 11.96
N GLY A 73 5.54 1.22 12.21
CA GLY A 73 4.95 1.70 13.47
C GLY A 73 3.53 1.17 13.71
N PHE A 74 2.88 0.63 12.69
CA PHE A 74 1.57 -0.03 12.84
C PHE A 74 1.67 -1.52 13.18
N LEU A 75 2.87 -2.11 13.22
CA LEU A 75 3.05 -3.49 13.64
C LEU A 75 3.04 -3.60 15.17
N ILE A 76 2.46 -4.68 15.68
CA ILE A 76 2.55 -5.01 17.10
C ILE A 76 3.88 -5.71 17.34
N ASP A 77 4.90 -4.96 17.66
CA ASP A 77 6.30 -5.34 17.64
C ASP A 77 6.72 -6.34 18.74
N TYR A 78 5.90 -6.52 19.78
CA TYR A 78 6.09 -7.50 20.86
C TYR A 78 5.38 -8.85 20.64
N LEU A 79 4.78 -9.06 19.47
CA LEU A 79 4.29 -10.36 19.02
C LEU A 79 5.30 -11.04 18.09
N THR A 80 5.20 -12.36 17.95
CA THR A 80 5.80 -13.09 16.84
C THR A 80 4.97 -12.86 15.57
N PRO A 81 5.51 -13.05 14.35
CA PRO A 81 4.73 -12.92 13.12
C PRO A 81 3.50 -13.82 13.11
N GLU A 82 3.60 -15.06 13.60
CA GLU A 82 2.50 -15.99 13.69
C GLU A 82 1.39 -15.46 14.60
N GLU A 83 1.74 -15.00 15.79
CA GLU A 83 0.78 -14.41 16.74
C GLU A 83 0.11 -13.17 16.14
N TYR A 84 0.88 -12.35 15.44
CA TYR A 84 0.36 -11.15 14.78
C TYR A 84 -0.61 -11.49 13.64
N PHE A 85 -0.27 -12.45 12.78
CA PHE A 85 -1.17 -12.88 11.72
C PHE A 85 -2.46 -13.51 12.28
N TYR A 86 -2.38 -14.30 13.35
CA TYR A 86 -3.57 -14.84 14.01
C TYR A 86 -4.42 -13.73 14.65
N PHE A 87 -3.79 -12.75 15.27
CA PHE A 87 -4.48 -11.59 15.82
C PHE A 87 -5.25 -10.84 14.73
N VAL A 88 -4.57 -10.48 13.64
CA VAL A 88 -5.20 -9.78 12.50
C VAL A 88 -6.30 -10.63 11.88
N GLY A 89 -6.03 -11.92 11.60
CA GLY A 89 -7.03 -12.83 11.04
C GLY A 89 -8.28 -12.94 11.90
N LYS A 90 -8.13 -13.04 13.22
CA LYS A 90 -9.24 -13.09 14.17
C LYS A 90 -10.11 -11.83 14.14
N MET A 91 -9.53 -10.65 13.93
CA MET A 91 -10.28 -9.38 13.79
C MET A 91 -11.23 -9.43 12.59
N TYR A 92 -10.85 -10.17 11.54
CA TYR A 92 -11.68 -10.38 10.33
C TYR A 92 -12.46 -11.70 10.35
N GLY A 93 -12.57 -12.37 11.52
CA GLY A 93 -13.36 -13.58 11.67
C GLY A 93 -12.74 -14.85 11.07
N LEU A 94 -11.44 -14.84 10.74
CA LEU A 94 -10.76 -16.00 10.18
C LEU A 94 -10.40 -17.00 11.26
N THR A 95 -10.54 -18.28 10.94
CA THR A 95 -10.01 -19.37 11.77
C THR A 95 -8.48 -19.45 11.64
N LYS A 96 -7.85 -20.19 12.56
CA LYS A 96 -6.40 -20.39 12.51
C LYS A 96 -5.97 -21.10 11.22
N GLU A 97 -6.72 -22.12 10.81
CA GLU A 97 -6.48 -22.90 9.61
C GLU A 97 -6.59 -22.02 8.34
N GLU A 98 -7.54 -21.08 8.31
CA GLU A 98 -7.66 -20.13 7.22
C GLU A 98 -6.48 -19.16 7.19
N VAL A 99 -6.03 -18.65 8.34
CA VAL A 99 -4.84 -17.82 8.44
C VAL A 99 -3.62 -18.57 7.94
N ASP A 100 -3.38 -19.79 8.41
CA ASP A 100 -2.24 -20.63 7.98
C ASP A 100 -2.26 -20.86 6.48
N LYS A 101 -3.42 -21.18 5.91
CA LYS A 101 -3.60 -21.37 4.46
C LYS A 101 -3.32 -20.09 3.66
N ARG A 102 -3.76 -18.94 4.16
CA ARG A 102 -3.54 -17.65 3.48
C ARG A 102 -2.08 -17.21 3.59
N VAL A 103 -1.45 -17.34 4.73
CA VAL A 103 -0.03 -17.02 4.95
C VAL A 103 0.87 -17.92 4.08
N ALA A 104 0.53 -19.20 3.92
CA ALA A 104 1.29 -20.11 3.05
C ALA A 104 1.40 -19.63 1.58
N ARG A 105 0.45 -18.83 1.09
CA ARG A 105 0.55 -18.22 -0.25
C ARG A 105 1.75 -17.27 -0.41
N PHE A 106 2.27 -16.78 0.71
CA PHE A 106 3.42 -15.87 0.75
C PHE A 106 4.74 -16.57 1.09
N GLU A 107 4.79 -17.92 1.12
CA GLU A 107 5.98 -18.67 1.49
C GLU A 107 7.23 -18.23 0.71
N ARG A 108 7.11 -18.10 -0.61
CA ARG A 108 8.20 -17.63 -1.47
C ARG A 108 8.63 -16.21 -1.15
N PHE A 109 7.69 -15.31 -0.81
CA PHE A 109 7.97 -13.93 -0.42
C PHE A 109 8.66 -13.85 0.94
N MET A 110 8.26 -14.71 1.89
CA MET A 110 8.88 -14.80 3.20
C MET A 110 10.27 -15.42 3.16
N ASN A 111 10.57 -16.25 2.17
CA ASN A 111 11.88 -16.87 1.95
C ASN A 111 12.43 -17.62 3.18
N GLY A 112 11.55 -18.23 4.00
CA GLY A 112 11.94 -18.91 5.24
C GLY A 112 12.45 -17.98 6.35
N GLU A 113 12.38 -16.65 6.19
CA GLU A 113 12.96 -15.68 7.13
C GLU A 113 11.95 -15.12 8.14
N VAL A 114 10.65 -15.32 7.91
CA VAL A 114 9.57 -14.72 8.71
C VAL A 114 8.95 -15.73 9.68
N ILE A 115 8.42 -16.82 9.16
CA ILE A 115 7.73 -17.85 9.96
C ILE A 115 8.73 -18.86 10.56
N GLY A 116 8.43 -19.36 11.77
CA GLY A 116 9.23 -20.38 12.45
C GLY A 116 10.48 -19.86 13.17
N GLN A 117 10.75 -18.56 13.15
CA GLN A 117 11.98 -17.98 13.72
C GLN A 117 11.92 -17.79 15.25
N LYS A 118 10.75 -17.96 15.87
CA LYS A 118 10.54 -17.83 17.33
C LYS A 118 11.08 -16.53 17.93
N LYS A 119 11.02 -15.43 17.20
CA LYS A 119 11.45 -14.11 17.64
C LYS A 119 10.34 -13.07 17.48
N LEU A 120 10.38 -12.01 18.28
CA LEU A 120 9.42 -10.91 18.24
C LEU A 120 9.65 -10.05 17.02
N ILE A 121 8.59 -9.44 16.49
CA ILE A 121 8.61 -8.56 15.30
C ILE A 121 9.67 -7.46 15.44
N ARG A 122 9.81 -6.84 16.61
CA ARG A 122 10.84 -5.82 16.88
C ARG A 122 12.27 -6.25 16.56
N ASN A 123 12.54 -7.56 16.57
CA ASN A 123 13.87 -8.14 16.36
C ASN A 123 14.14 -8.53 14.90
N TYR A 124 13.18 -8.26 14.00
CA TYR A 124 13.34 -8.48 12.56
C TYR A 124 14.02 -7.29 11.88
N SER A 125 14.67 -7.56 10.74
CA SER A 125 15.16 -6.50 9.85
C SER A 125 14.00 -5.67 9.29
N ALA A 126 14.28 -4.43 8.85
CA ALA A 126 13.28 -3.58 8.21
C ALA A 126 12.61 -4.29 7.02
N GLY A 127 13.38 -5.03 6.19
CA GLY A 127 12.82 -5.79 5.07
C GLY A 127 11.84 -6.89 5.50
N ASN A 128 12.15 -7.62 6.58
CA ASN A 128 11.23 -8.65 7.08
C ASN A 128 10.01 -8.04 7.79
N LYS A 129 10.14 -6.90 8.47
CA LYS A 129 8.99 -6.14 8.97
C LYS A 129 8.10 -5.66 7.83
N GLN A 130 8.70 -5.20 6.73
CA GLN A 130 7.99 -4.84 5.51
C GLN A 130 7.18 -6.03 4.97
N LYS A 131 7.80 -7.21 4.87
CA LYS A 131 7.11 -8.45 4.47
C LYS A 131 5.92 -8.75 5.39
N ILE A 132 6.11 -8.70 6.70
CA ILE A 132 5.06 -8.95 7.70
C ILE A 132 3.90 -7.95 7.52
N GLY A 133 4.18 -6.67 7.37
CA GLY A 133 3.17 -5.63 7.18
C GLY A 133 2.34 -5.84 5.92
N ILE A 134 2.99 -6.10 4.79
CA ILE A 134 2.31 -6.36 3.51
C ILE A 134 1.43 -7.61 3.59
N ILE A 135 1.94 -8.71 4.16
CA ILE A 135 1.17 -9.96 4.32
C ILE A 135 -0.07 -9.70 5.20
N SER A 136 0.09 -8.98 6.32
CA SER A 136 -1.03 -8.68 7.22
C SER A 136 -2.11 -7.84 6.53
N ALA A 137 -1.72 -6.86 5.70
CA ALA A 137 -2.64 -6.04 4.93
C ALA A 137 -3.47 -6.84 3.91
N MET A 138 -2.90 -7.93 3.38
CA MET A 138 -3.55 -8.80 2.39
C MET A 138 -4.29 -10.00 3.00
N LEU A 139 -4.14 -10.24 4.30
CA LEU A 139 -4.56 -11.48 4.95
C LEU A 139 -6.06 -11.73 4.86
N HIS A 140 -6.89 -10.71 5.00
CA HIS A 140 -8.36 -10.83 4.93
C HIS A 140 -8.93 -10.73 3.50
N GLN A 141 -8.05 -10.65 2.49
CA GLN A 141 -8.40 -10.52 1.07
C GLN A 141 -9.22 -9.26 0.78
N PRO A 142 -8.67 -8.07 1.04
CA PRO A 142 -9.39 -6.81 0.89
C PRO A 142 -9.79 -6.52 -0.56
N GLN A 143 -10.88 -5.77 -0.74
CA GLN A 143 -11.29 -5.24 -2.03
C GLN A 143 -10.49 -3.98 -2.42
N VAL A 144 -9.95 -3.28 -1.40
CA VAL A 144 -9.06 -2.12 -1.58
C VAL A 144 -7.78 -2.36 -0.78
N LEU A 145 -6.63 -2.28 -1.44
CA LEU A 145 -5.32 -2.46 -0.82
C LEU A 145 -4.49 -1.18 -0.98
N VAL A 146 -4.03 -0.62 0.14
CA VAL A 146 -3.22 0.61 0.17
C VAL A 146 -1.85 0.30 0.75
N LEU A 147 -0.80 0.47 -0.05
CA LEU A 147 0.57 0.18 0.34
C LEU A 147 1.47 1.41 0.13
N ASP A 148 2.01 1.93 1.23
CA ASP A 148 2.94 3.07 1.17
C ASP A 148 4.38 2.57 1.08
N GLU A 149 5.06 2.91 -0.01
CA GLU A 149 6.45 2.53 -0.30
C GLU A 149 6.74 1.02 -0.08
N PRO A 150 5.94 0.08 -0.61
CA PRO A 150 6.05 -1.35 -0.27
C PRO A 150 7.34 -2.02 -0.72
N PHE A 151 8.10 -1.40 -1.61
CA PHE A 151 9.36 -1.96 -2.16
C PHE A 151 10.58 -1.56 -1.33
N ASN A 152 10.43 -0.60 -0.40
CA ASN A 152 11.52 -0.16 0.45
C ASN A 152 12.01 -1.30 1.34
N PHE A 153 13.32 -1.32 1.61
CA PHE A 153 14.00 -2.30 2.45
C PHE A 153 13.98 -3.75 1.94
N LEU A 154 13.32 -4.02 0.82
CA LEU A 154 13.30 -5.34 0.20
C LEU A 154 14.50 -5.52 -0.74
N ASP A 155 15.08 -6.71 -0.72
CA ASP A 155 16.06 -7.12 -1.73
C ASP A 155 15.40 -7.26 -3.12
N PRO A 156 16.19 -7.22 -4.23
CA PRO A 156 15.64 -7.26 -5.58
C PRO A 156 14.76 -8.49 -5.87
N SER A 157 15.08 -9.65 -5.26
CA SER A 157 14.27 -10.86 -5.42
C SER A 157 12.91 -10.70 -4.76
N SER A 158 12.88 -10.22 -3.51
CA SER A 158 11.64 -9.93 -2.77
C SER A 158 10.80 -8.85 -3.47
N GLN A 159 11.43 -7.82 -4.05
CA GLN A 159 10.74 -6.80 -4.86
C GLN A 159 10.06 -7.42 -6.08
N SER A 160 10.75 -8.30 -6.80
CA SER A 160 10.18 -9.00 -7.96
C SER A 160 9.01 -9.89 -7.54
N ILE A 161 9.13 -10.63 -6.45
CA ILE A 161 8.07 -11.52 -5.97
C ILE A 161 6.82 -10.72 -5.58
N ILE A 162 6.96 -9.63 -4.81
CA ILE A 162 5.78 -8.84 -4.40
C ILE A 162 5.11 -8.15 -5.59
N LYS A 163 5.85 -7.69 -6.59
CA LYS A 163 5.28 -7.16 -7.84
C LYS A 163 4.37 -8.19 -8.52
N HIS A 164 4.84 -9.44 -8.65
CA HIS A 164 4.02 -10.52 -9.22
C HIS A 164 2.81 -10.85 -8.36
N LEU A 165 2.97 -10.89 -7.04
CA LEU A 165 1.86 -11.16 -6.11
C LEU A 165 0.77 -10.08 -6.20
N LEU A 166 1.13 -8.81 -6.29
CA LEU A 166 0.15 -7.71 -6.41
C LEU A 166 -0.59 -7.76 -7.74
N LYS A 167 0.11 -8.02 -8.85
CA LYS A 167 -0.53 -8.21 -10.16
C LYS A 167 -1.51 -9.39 -10.14
N ALA A 168 -1.05 -10.56 -9.70
CA ALA A 168 -1.90 -11.75 -9.61
C ALA A 168 -3.11 -11.50 -8.69
N TYR A 169 -2.92 -10.82 -7.57
CA TYR A 169 -4.01 -10.51 -6.66
C TYR A 169 -5.07 -9.59 -7.30
N ASN A 170 -4.65 -8.55 -8.02
CA ASN A 170 -5.57 -7.68 -8.76
C ASN A 170 -6.31 -8.45 -9.85
N GLU A 171 -5.60 -9.25 -10.65
CA GLU A 171 -6.18 -10.04 -11.74
C GLU A 171 -7.16 -11.12 -11.24
N GLU A 172 -6.83 -11.81 -10.15
CA GLU A 172 -7.65 -12.88 -9.58
C GLU A 172 -8.91 -12.38 -8.87
N THR A 173 -8.83 -11.22 -8.19
CA THR A 173 -9.87 -10.76 -7.28
C THR A 173 -10.61 -9.51 -7.76
N GLY A 174 -10.05 -8.78 -8.72
CA GLY A 174 -10.54 -7.46 -9.11
C GLY A 174 -10.33 -6.39 -8.02
N ALA A 175 -9.45 -6.63 -7.05
CA ALA A 175 -9.19 -5.68 -5.98
C ALA A 175 -8.55 -4.40 -6.51
N THR A 176 -8.96 -3.26 -5.98
CA THR A 176 -8.31 -1.97 -6.24
C THR A 176 -7.02 -1.89 -5.43
N ILE A 177 -5.90 -1.61 -6.08
CA ILE A 177 -4.59 -1.55 -5.42
C ILE A 177 -3.96 -0.17 -5.61
N LEU A 178 -3.60 0.47 -4.51
CA LEU A 178 -2.87 1.74 -4.49
C LEU A 178 -1.47 1.48 -3.93
N VAL A 179 -0.47 1.86 -4.70
CA VAL A 179 0.94 1.73 -4.31
C VAL A 179 1.61 3.08 -4.45
N SER A 180 2.21 3.59 -3.38
CA SER A 180 3.09 4.76 -3.50
C SER A 180 4.53 4.34 -3.78
N SER A 181 5.27 5.18 -4.49
CA SER A 181 6.71 5.06 -4.62
C SER A 181 7.36 6.41 -4.92
N HIS A 182 8.58 6.61 -4.41
CA HIS A 182 9.48 7.66 -4.87
C HIS A 182 10.40 7.16 -6.00
N ASN A 183 10.43 5.85 -6.24
CA ASN A 183 11.14 5.24 -7.36
C ASN A 183 10.13 4.85 -8.45
N LEU A 184 10.19 5.56 -9.56
CA LEU A 184 9.30 5.41 -10.69
C LEU A 184 9.24 3.98 -11.24
N ASN A 185 10.40 3.33 -11.37
CA ASN A 185 10.52 2.01 -11.99
C ASN A 185 9.69 0.94 -11.27
N HIS A 186 9.48 1.10 -9.94
CA HIS A 186 8.66 0.14 -9.22
C HIS A 186 7.18 0.19 -9.60
N THR A 187 6.66 1.39 -9.85
CA THR A 187 5.24 1.59 -10.18
C THR A 187 4.96 1.40 -11.67
N VAL A 188 5.85 1.86 -12.55
CA VAL A 188 5.72 1.69 -14.01
C VAL A 188 5.64 0.21 -14.39
N ASP A 189 6.41 -0.65 -13.72
CA ASP A 189 6.44 -2.09 -14.00
C ASP A 189 5.09 -2.81 -13.72
N ILE A 190 4.29 -2.28 -12.80
CA ILE A 190 3.12 -3.03 -12.31
C ILE A 190 1.80 -2.27 -12.41
N CYS A 191 1.83 -0.93 -12.43
CA CYS A 191 0.61 -0.13 -12.39
C CYS A 191 0.20 0.33 -13.81
N PRO A 192 -0.97 -0.09 -14.31
CA PRO A 192 -1.51 0.39 -15.57
C PRO A 192 -1.90 1.88 -15.55
N ARG A 193 -2.03 2.47 -14.37
CA ARG A 193 -2.35 3.89 -14.16
C ARG A 193 -1.41 4.50 -13.15
N ILE A 194 -0.88 5.68 -13.44
CA ILE A 194 0.08 6.36 -12.57
C ILE A 194 -0.36 7.80 -12.36
N ALA A 195 -0.48 8.18 -11.08
CA ALA A 195 -0.72 9.55 -10.67
C ALA A 195 0.57 10.18 -10.13
N LEU A 196 0.96 11.32 -10.67
CA LEU A 196 2.08 12.12 -10.19
C LEU A 196 1.60 13.16 -9.19
N LEU A 197 2.06 13.03 -7.95
CA LEU A 197 1.77 13.95 -6.86
C LEU A 197 2.95 14.91 -6.63
N GLU A 198 2.68 16.21 -6.67
CA GLU A 198 3.64 17.24 -6.34
C GLU A 198 3.00 18.32 -5.48
N ASN A 199 3.69 18.70 -4.40
CA ASN A 199 3.21 19.74 -3.47
C ASN A 199 1.75 19.56 -3.05
N GLY A 200 1.34 18.30 -2.82
CA GLY A 200 0.00 17.93 -2.39
C GLY A 200 -1.06 17.92 -3.50
N LYS A 201 -0.69 18.12 -4.76
CA LYS A 201 -1.60 18.12 -5.90
C LYS A 201 -1.28 16.99 -6.87
N ILE A 202 -2.31 16.38 -7.45
CA ILE A 202 -2.13 15.46 -8.57
C ILE A 202 -1.97 16.32 -9.83
N ILE A 203 -0.75 16.33 -10.38
CA ILE A 203 -0.40 17.15 -11.52
C ILE A 203 -0.43 16.40 -12.86
N ARG A 204 -0.37 15.07 -12.80
CA ARG A 204 -0.55 14.15 -13.94
C ARG A 204 -1.30 12.91 -13.50
N ASP A 205 -2.08 12.36 -14.40
CA ASP A 205 -2.76 11.07 -14.29
C ASP A 205 -2.61 10.38 -15.65
N ILE A 206 -1.81 9.33 -15.69
CA ILE A 206 -1.27 8.77 -16.92
C ILE A 206 -1.74 7.32 -17.06
N ASP A 207 -2.30 6.98 -18.22
CA ASP A 207 -2.51 5.59 -18.64
C ASP A 207 -1.15 4.99 -19.07
N ASN A 208 -0.67 4.01 -18.31
CA ASN A 208 0.65 3.38 -18.49
C ASN A 208 0.59 2.12 -19.36
N LYS A 209 -0.25 2.08 -20.37
CA LYS A 209 -0.28 0.97 -21.33
C LYS A 209 1.05 0.85 -22.07
N GLY A 210 1.67 -0.32 -21.94
CA GLY A 210 2.96 -0.59 -22.60
C GLY A 210 4.14 0.21 -22.03
N ASN A 211 4.10 0.57 -20.75
CA ASN A 211 5.13 1.37 -20.05
C ASN A 211 5.35 2.77 -20.66
N SER A 212 4.30 3.35 -21.25
CA SER A 212 4.37 4.67 -21.88
C SER A 212 4.63 5.81 -20.89
N ALA A 213 4.27 5.61 -19.62
CA ALA A 213 4.47 6.60 -18.57
C ALA A 213 5.93 6.81 -18.17
N GLU A 214 6.81 5.82 -18.39
CA GLU A 214 8.21 5.87 -17.98
C GLU A 214 8.91 7.10 -18.56
N LYS A 215 8.88 7.24 -19.86
CA LYS A 215 9.55 8.35 -20.56
C LYS A 215 8.96 9.72 -20.18
N GLU A 216 7.63 9.83 -20.10
CA GLU A 216 6.96 11.08 -19.73
C GLU A 216 7.34 11.53 -18.32
N LEU A 217 7.46 10.59 -17.40
CA LEU A 217 7.81 10.87 -16.01
C LEU A 217 9.31 11.09 -15.81
N GLU A 218 10.16 10.38 -16.56
CA GLU A 218 11.62 10.62 -16.57
C GLU A 218 11.92 12.03 -17.07
N ASP A 219 11.30 12.45 -18.18
CA ASP A 219 11.45 13.80 -18.72
C ASP A 219 11.02 14.85 -17.69
N TYR A 220 9.94 14.58 -16.93
CA TYR A 220 9.48 15.49 -15.87
C TYR A 220 10.51 15.61 -14.73
N PHE A 221 11.03 14.51 -14.23
CA PHE A 221 12.00 14.51 -13.12
C PHE A 221 13.36 15.09 -13.53
N ASN A 222 13.80 14.87 -14.78
CA ASN A 222 15.07 15.40 -15.30
C ASN A 222 15.04 16.92 -15.55
N VAL A 223 13.85 17.51 -15.74
CA VAL A 223 13.70 18.98 -15.96
C VAL A 223 13.62 19.74 -14.62
N THR A 224 13.35 19.06 -13.51
CA THR A 224 13.19 19.67 -12.18
C THR A 224 14.45 19.63 -11.31
N GLU A 225 15.57 19.09 -11.81
CA GLU A 225 16.92 19.24 -11.24
C GLU A 225 17.61 20.49 -11.83
#